data_d2b9989ccc46fa51aab81873c0c0770d
#
_entry.id   d2b9989ccc46fa51aab81873c0c0770d
#
_cell.length_a   1.000
_cell.length_b   1.000
_cell.length_c   1.000
_cell.angle_alpha   90.00
_cell.angle_beta   90.00
_cell.angle_gamma   90.00
#
_symmetry.space_group_name_H-M   'P 1'
#
loop_
_entity.id
_entity.type
_entity.pdbx_description
1 polymer ?
#
loop_
_entity_poly.entity_id
_entity_poly.type
_entity_poly.pdbx_seq_one_letter_code
_entity_poly.pdbx_strand_id
1 'polypeptide(L)'
;MSDRMRLIPFEKMLSWVLSELKEKDSIFGIHRSKFYKNKSGSYTELFGEKLATPLGPAAGPNSQLAQNIVAAYLTGCRFIELKTVQKLDGEDLPVSKPCIYAQDECYNVEWSTELRVPDAYNEYIKAWFMLHVLMKELGLSEKRDFMFNMSVGYDLEGIKSPKMDAYIEGMRNAANTDIWKECREVLLSNINQFTHFTREDLDMISPVVCPSITLSTLHGCPPQEIERIANYFLKEKKLHTFVKMNPTLLGEKFVRDTLDAMGYGYITLNGHHFIHDLQFPDAVAMLKRLKALARELNLEIGVKLTNTLPVKILNQELPGEEMYMSGRSLYALSISLASKLAKEFNGDLH
;
A
#
# COMPACT_ATOMS: atom_id res chain seq x y z
N MET A 1 -7.79 18.33 -20.95
CA MET A 1 -8.41 16.98 -20.79
C MET A 1 -7.47 16.16 -19.95
N SER A 2 -7.92 15.66 -18.80
CA SER A 2 -7.12 14.71 -18.02
C SER A 2 -7.04 13.39 -18.77
N ASP A 3 -5.84 12.80 -18.87
CA ASP A 3 -5.64 11.47 -19.43
C ASP A 3 -6.26 10.45 -18.48
N ARG A 4 -7.53 10.15 -18.68
CA ARG A 4 -8.24 9.20 -17.82
C ARG A 4 -7.75 7.79 -18.08
N MET A 5 -7.30 7.12 -17.04
CA MET A 5 -6.87 5.73 -17.09
C MET A 5 -8.08 4.83 -17.39
N ARG A 6 -7.94 3.90 -18.33
CA ARG A 6 -8.97 2.90 -18.66
C ARG A 6 -8.58 1.58 -18.03
N LEU A 7 -9.44 1.07 -17.17
CA LEU A 7 -9.23 -0.20 -16.50
C LEU A 7 -9.45 -1.38 -17.46
N ILE A 8 -8.69 -2.45 -17.26
CA ILE A 8 -8.88 -3.69 -18.01
C ILE A 8 -10.02 -4.47 -17.34
N PRO A 9 -11.11 -4.85 -18.05
CA PRO A 9 -12.13 -5.75 -17.53
C PRO A 9 -11.52 -7.07 -17.06
N PHE A 10 -12.08 -7.67 -16.01
CA PHE A 10 -11.51 -8.90 -15.43
C PHE A 10 -11.44 -10.05 -16.42
N GLU A 11 -12.50 -10.26 -17.21
CA GLU A 11 -12.54 -11.28 -18.25
C GLU A 11 -11.42 -11.09 -19.30
N LYS A 12 -11.20 -9.85 -19.72
CA LYS A 12 -10.13 -9.53 -20.69
C LYS A 12 -8.73 -9.76 -20.07
N MET A 13 -8.56 -9.41 -18.81
CA MET A 13 -7.29 -9.66 -18.10
C MET A 13 -7.04 -11.16 -17.94
N LEU A 14 -8.06 -11.93 -17.58
CA LEU A 14 -7.97 -13.38 -17.49
C LEU A 14 -7.61 -14.01 -18.84
N SER A 15 -8.31 -13.63 -19.89
CA SER A 15 -8.03 -14.10 -21.26
C SER A 15 -6.60 -13.77 -21.70
N TRP A 16 -6.12 -12.56 -21.39
CA TRP A 16 -4.72 -12.17 -21.68
C TRP A 16 -3.73 -13.05 -20.93
N VAL A 17 -3.92 -13.23 -19.62
CA VAL A 17 -3.05 -14.06 -18.79
C VAL A 17 -2.98 -15.50 -19.30
N LEU A 18 -4.13 -16.11 -19.60
CA LEU A 18 -4.19 -17.50 -20.08
C LEU A 18 -3.56 -17.67 -21.46
N SER A 19 -3.82 -16.77 -22.41
CA SER A 19 -3.23 -16.85 -23.75
C SER A 19 -1.73 -16.59 -23.74
N GLU A 20 -1.25 -15.59 -23.01
CA GLU A 20 0.18 -15.31 -22.91
C GLU A 20 0.94 -16.45 -22.23
N LEU A 21 0.35 -17.04 -21.18
CA LEU A 21 0.92 -18.19 -20.51
C LEU A 21 1.06 -19.40 -21.46
N LYS A 22 0.04 -19.64 -22.26
CA LYS A 22 0.03 -20.74 -23.24
C LYS A 22 0.99 -20.52 -24.40
N GLU A 23 1.07 -19.31 -24.93
CA GLU A 23 1.81 -19.00 -26.17
C GLU A 23 3.27 -18.64 -25.91
N LYS A 24 3.56 -18.00 -24.75
CA LYS A 24 4.87 -17.40 -24.47
C LYS A 24 5.50 -17.88 -23.15
N ASP A 25 4.82 -18.74 -22.43
CA ASP A 25 5.21 -19.16 -21.06
C ASP A 25 5.53 -17.94 -20.15
N SER A 26 4.74 -16.87 -20.30
CA SER A 26 4.88 -15.63 -19.56
C SER A 26 3.52 -15.05 -19.14
N ILE A 27 3.53 -14.13 -18.18
CA ILE A 27 2.39 -13.32 -17.76
C ILE A 27 2.86 -11.88 -17.65
N PHE A 28 2.21 -10.97 -18.36
CA PHE A 28 2.59 -9.55 -18.45
C PHE A 28 4.08 -9.34 -18.79
N GLY A 29 4.60 -10.15 -19.70
CA GLY A 29 6.01 -10.13 -20.12
C GLY A 29 6.99 -10.77 -19.13
N ILE A 30 6.54 -11.27 -17.99
CA ILE A 30 7.38 -11.97 -17.00
C ILE A 30 7.37 -13.46 -17.36
N HIS A 31 8.51 -13.98 -17.78
CA HIS A 31 8.65 -15.40 -18.12
C HIS A 31 8.53 -16.29 -16.87
N ARG A 32 7.90 -17.47 -17.00
CA ARG A 32 7.64 -18.44 -15.91
C ARG A 32 8.87 -18.76 -15.07
N SER A 33 10.07 -18.77 -15.66
CA SER A 33 11.31 -19.01 -14.92
C SER A 33 11.64 -17.96 -13.84
N LYS A 34 10.94 -16.82 -13.87
CA LYS A 34 11.05 -15.74 -12.89
C LYS A 34 9.95 -15.78 -11.83
N PHE A 35 9.00 -16.70 -11.96
CA PHE A 35 7.93 -16.83 -10.96
C PHE A 35 8.52 -17.36 -9.65
N TYR A 36 8.23 -16.62 -8.60
CA TYR A 36 8.67 -17.02 -7.27
C TYR A 36 7.82 -18.19 -6.75
N LYS A 37 8.50 -19.22 -6.30
CA LYS A 37 7.90 -20.35 -5.59
C LYS A 37 8.62 -20.53 -4.26
N ASN A 38 7.87 -20.59 -3.15
CA ASN A 38 8.45 -20.85 -1.83
C ASN A 38 8.97 -22.30 -1.75
N LYS A 39 10.27 -22.46 -1.98
CA LYS A 39 10.95 -23.77 -1.92
C LYS A 39 11.42 -24.13 -0.51
N SER A 40 11.61 -23.12 0.36
CA SER A 40 12.14 -23.33 1.71
C SER A 40 11.06 -23.80 2.70
N GLY A 41 9.79 -23.56 2.40
CA GLY A 41 8.68 -23.73 3.34
C GLY A 41 8.69 -22.77 4.52
N SER A 42 9.60 -21.77 4.52
CA SER A 42 9.66 -20.73 5.55
C SER A 42 8.60 -19.67 5.29
N TYR A 43 8.05 -19.11 6.36
CA TYR A 43 7.05 -18.05 6.32
C TYR A 43 7.39 -16.97 7.35
N THR A 44 7.09 -15.73 7.01
CA THR A 44 6.99 -14.62 7.96
C THR A 44 5.54 -14.51 8.39
N GLU A 45 5.31 -14.29 9.67
CA GLU A 45 3.95 -14.09 10.19
C GLU A 45 3.73 -12.61 10.47
N LEU A 46 2.58 -12.08 10.03
CA LEU A 46 2.13 -10.73 10.29
C LEU A 46 0.62 -10.72 10.46
N PHE A 47 0.13 -10.22 11.60
CA PHE A 47 -1.29 -10.18 11.94
C PHE A 47 -2.00 -11.55 11.84
N GLY A 48 -1.30 -12.63 12.21
CA GLY A 48 -1.79 -14.00 12.09
C GLY A 48 -1.78 -14.58 10.66
N GLU A 49 -1.37 -13.79 9.67
CA GLU A 49 -1.26 -14.22 8.27
C GLU A 49 0.16 -14.70 7.95
N LYS A 50 0.26 -15.79 7.21
CA LYS A 50 1.54 -16.35 6.77
C LYS A 50 1.93 -15.84 5.40
N LEU A 51 3.10 -15.23 5.32
CA LEU A 51 3.66 -14.66 4.10
C LEU A 51 4.90 -15.44 3.68
N ALA A 52 4.96 -15.89 2.43
CA ALA A 52 6.13 -16.62 1.93
C ALA A 52 7.38 -15.74 1.80
N THR A 53 7.22 -14.43 1.74
CA THR A 53 8.30 -13.43 1.84
C THR A 53 7.80 -12.20 2.61
N PRO A 54 8.69 -11.47 3.31
CA PRO A 54 8.33 -10.18 3.92
C PRO A 54 8.38 -9.02 2.92
N LEU A 55 8.36 -9.29 1.61
CA LEU A 55 8.52 -8.30 0.56
C LEU A 55 7.18 -7.92 -0.05
N GLY A 56 7.07 -6.67 -0.48
CA GLY A 56 5.92 -6.18 -1.23
C GLY A 56 6.06 -4.73 -1.66
N PRO A 57 5.21 -4.27 -2.60
CA PRO A 57 5.18 -2.88 -2.99
C PRO A 57 4.54 -2.05 -1.87
N ALA A 58 5.14 -0.90 -1.56
CA ALA A 58 4.48 0.12 -0.78
C ALA A 58 3.37 0.81 -1.60
N ALA A 59 2.39 1.42 -0.91
CA ALA A 59 1.31 2.15 -1.54
C ALA A 59 1.84 3.24 -2.47
N GLY A 60 1.57 3.10 -3.75
CA GLY A 60 2.03 3.99 -4.81
C GLY A 60 1.31 3.66 -6.13
N PRO A 61 1.57 4.38 -7.23
CA PRO A 61 0.98 4.10 -8.53
C PRO A 61 1.18 2.64 -8.98
N ASN A 62 2.28 2.03 -8.57
CA ASN A 62 2.65 0.63 -8.85
C ASN A 62 1.76 -0.41 -8.14
N SER A 63 1.01 -0.04 -7.12
CA SER A 63 0.08 -0.94 -6.41
C SER A 63 -1.39 -0.55 -6.59
N GLN A 64 -1.72 0.22 -7.64
CA GLN A 64 -3.07 0.66 -7.94
C GLN A 64 -3.79 -0.23 -8.96
N LEU A 65 -3.09 -0.78 -9.92
CA LEU A 65 -3.67 -1.57 -11.01
C LEU A 65 -3.49 -3.07 -10.78
N ALA A 66 -4.52 -3.84 -11.09
CA ALA A 66 -4.53 -5.29 -10.89
C ALA A 66 -3.35 -5.99 -11.57
N GLN A 67 -3.02 -5.64 -12.82
CA GLN A 67 -1.88 -6.24 -13.53
C GLN A 67 -0.53 -5.97 -12.85
N ASN A 68 -0.35 -4.79 -12.24
CA ASN A 68 0.88 -4.48 -11.52
C ASN A 68 1.00 -5.29 -10.22
N ILE A 69 -0.13 -5.46 -9.51
CA ILE A 69 -0.20 -6.30 -8.30
C ILE A 69 0.10 -7.76 -8.65
N VAL A 70 -0.46 -8.26 -9.74
CA VAL A 70 -0.17 -9.62 -10.25
C VAL A 70 1.32 -9.77 -10.59
N ALA A 71 1.90 -8.80 -11.30
CA ALA A 71 3.34 -8.82 -11.64
C ALA A 71 4.22 -8.84 -10.39
N ALA A 72 3.89 -8.03 -9.39
CA ALA A 72 4.58 -8.02 -8.11
C ALA A 72 4.48 -9.37 -7.38
N TYR A 73 3.30 -9.98 -7.35
CA TYR A 73 3.09 -11.31 -6.75
C TYR A 73 3.93 -12.38 -7.45
N LEU A 74 3.89 -12.43 -8.77
CA LEU A 74 4.65 -13.42 -9.57
C LEU A 74 6.16 -13.34 -9.31
N THR A 75 6.67 -12.16 -9.02
CA THR A 75 8.10 -11.93 -8.75
C THR A 75 8.50 -12.02 -7.28
N GLY A 76 7.57 -12.41 -6.39
CA GLY A 76 7.89 -12.76 -5.00
C GLY A 76 7.35 -11.82 -3.94
N CYS A 77 6.62 -10.78 -4.31
CA CYS A 77 5.92 -9.94 -3.34
C CYS A 77 4.77 -10.69 -2.68
N ARG A 78 4.66 -10.59 -1.34
CA ARG A 78 3.62 -11.27 -0.57
C ARG A 78 2.86 -10.35 0.39
N PHE A 79 3.45 -9.24 0.79
CA PHE A 79 2.76 -8.17 1.50
C PHE A 79 2.50 -7.02 0.53
N ILE A 80 1.26 -6.83 0.11
CA ILE A 80 0.92 -5.84 -0.91
C ILE A 80 0.14 -4.71 -0.26
N GLU A 81 0.78 -3.56 -0.12
CA GLU A 81 0.10 -2.36 0.31
C GLU A 81 -0.53 -1.66 -0.88
N LEU A 82 -1.85 -1.62 -0.89
CA LEU A 82 -2.64 -1.04 -1.96
C LEU A 82 -2.47 0.49 -1.99
N LYS A 83 -2.50 1.08 -3.19
CA LYS A 83 -2.41 2.53 -3.34
C LYS A 83 -3.41 3.23 -2.43
N THR A 84 -2.95 4.22 -1.69
CA THR A 84 -3.79 5.00 -0.79
C THR A 84 -4.96 5.63 -1.55
N VAL A 85 -6.16 5.47 -1.00
CA VAL A 85 -7.36 6.17 -1.43
C VAL A 85 -7.74 7.26 -0.44
N GLN A 86 -8.48 8.25 -0.90
CA GLN A 86 -8.92 9.37 -0.09
C GLN A 86 -10.31 9.85 -0.54
N LYS A 87 -10.91 10.76 0.23
CA LYS A 87 -12.22 11.33 -0.07
C LYS A 87 -12.30 11.96 -1.46
N LEU A 88 -11.26 12.67 -1.87
CA LEU A 88 -11.17 13.27 -3.21
C LEU A 88 -10.76 12.20 -4.22
N ASP A 89 -11.39 12.19 -5.36
CA ASP A 89 -10.99 11.37 -6.51
C ASP A 89 -9.85 12.06 -7.28
N GLY A 90 -9.13 11.34 -8.13
CA GLY A 90 -8.04 11.90 -8.91
C GLY A 90 -8.45 13.08 -9.82
N GLU A 91 -9.72 13.12 -10.21
CA GLU A 91 -10.29 14.22 -11.01
C GLU A 91 -10.49 15.50 -10.19
N ASP A 92 -10.63 15.38 -8.87
CA ASP A 92 -10.83 16.50 -7.93
C ASP A 92 -9.50 17.14 -7.48
N LEU A 93 -8.38 16.50 -7.78
CA LEU A 93 -7.05 16.96 -7.39
C LEU A 93 -6.40 17.71 -8.55
N PRO A 94 -6.17 19.02 -8.41
CA PRO A 94 -5.47 19.82 -9.43
C PRO A 94 -3.98 19.52 -9.41
N VAL A 95 -3.57 18.38 -9.94
CA VAL A 95 -2.14 18.01 -10.03
C VAL A 95 -1.52 18.62 -11.27
N SER A 96 -0.57 19.51 -11.06
CA SER A 96 0.24 20.08 -12.14
C SER A 96 1.16 19.02 -12.75
N LYS A 97 1.29 19.02 -14.07
CA LYS A 97 2.19 18.09 -14.78
C LYS A 97 3.44 18.84 -15.28
N PRO A 98 4.59 18.17 -15.29
CA PRO A 98 4.86 16.84 -14.81
C PRO A 98 4.73 16.73 -13.28
N CYS A 99 4.26 15.58 -12.77
CA CYS A 99 4.05 15.41 -11.34
C CYS A 99 5.06 14.46 -10.67
N ILE A 100 5.93 13.84 -11.46
CA ILE A 100 6.99 12.95 -10.99
C ILE A 100 8.29 13.29 -11.72
N TYR A 101 9.37 13.37 -10.96
CA TYR A 101 10.73 13.51 -11.44
C TYR A 101 11.58 12.41 -10.81
N ALA A 102 11.94 11.39 -11.59
CA ALA A 102 12.64 10.19 -11.12
C ALA A 102 14.02 10.10 -11.77
N GLN A 103 15.07 10.35 -10.98
CA GLN A 103 16.47 10.11 -11.32
C GLN A 103 17.12 9.25 -10.20
N ASP A 104 18.15 9.74 -9.51
CA ASP A 104 18.76 9.04 -8.39
C ASP A 104 17.83 9.04 -7.16
N GLU A 105 17.35 10.20 -6.78
CA GLU A 105 16.20 10.37 -5.91
C GLU A 105 14.93 10.49 -6.76
N CYS A 106 13.78 10.18 -6.15
CA CYS A 106 12.48 10.32 -6.78
C CYS A 106 11.70 11.43 -6.09
N TYR A 107 11.23 12.40 -6.85
CA TYR A 107 10.40 13.49 -6.38
C TYR A 107 9.00 13.43 -6.97
N ASN A 108 8.00 13.83 -6.21
CA ASN A 108 6.66 14.05 -6.71
C ASN A 108 6.06 15.34 -6.11
N VAL A 109 5.22 15.99 -6.87
CA VAL A 109 4.30 17.00 -6.36
C VAL A 109 2.98 16.32 -6.15
N GLU A 110 2.32 16.55 -5.05
CA GLU A 110 1.04 15.92 -4.71
C GLU A 110 0.95 14.46 -5.22
N TRP A 111 0.28 13.61 -4.53
CA TRP A 111 0.11 12.27 -5.04
C TRP A 111 -1.24 12.13 -5.71
N SER A 112 -1.18 11.62 -6.90
CA SER A 112 -2.32 11.37 -7.71
C SER A 112 -2.98 10.07 -7.25
N THR A 113 -4.23 10.15 -6.87
CA THR A 113 -5.12 9.04 -7.06
C THR A 113 -5.58 9.12 -8.51
N GLU A 114 -4.98 8.33 -9.38
CA GLU A 114 -5.32 8.32 -10.81
C GLU A 114 -6.73 7.77 -11.05
N LEU A 115 -7.23 6.96 -10.14
CA LEU A 115 -8.52 6.30 -10.19
C LEU A 115 -9.50 6.92 -9.18
N ARG A 116 -10.77 6.84 -9.52
CA ARG A 116 -11.85 7.03 -8.53
C ARG A 116 -11.82 5.92 -7.51
N VAL A 117 -12.28 6.19 -6.29
CA VAL A 117 -12.30 5.19 -5.21
C VAL A 117 -12.99 3.88 -5.60
N PRO A 118 -14.18 3.88 -6.27
CA PRO A 118 -14.79 2.64 -6.74
C PRO A 118 -13.96 1.91 -7.79
N ASP A 119 -13.29 2.62 -8.68
CA ASP A 119 -12.43 2.05 -9.72
C ASP A 119 -11.19 1.39 -9.09
N ALA A 120 -10.54 2.05 -8.13
CA ALA A 120 -9.44 1.49 -7.36
C ALA A 120 -9.87 0.23 -6.60
N TYR A 121 -11.04 0.28 -5.95
CA TYR A 121 -11.63 -0.87 -5.27
C TYR A 121 -11.78 -2.07 -6.23
N ASN A 122 -12.34 -1.83 -7.42
CA ASN A 122 -12.51 -2.87 -8.43
C ASN A 122 -11.18 -3.50 -8.86
N GLU A 123 -10.11 -2.69 -9.03
CA GLU A 123 -8.78 -3.20 -9.36
C GLU A 123 -8.24 -4.12 -8.26
N TYR A 124 -8.45 -3.77 -6.99
CA TYR A 124 -7.96 -4.58 -5.88
C TYR A 124 -8.69 -5.91 -5.76
N ILE A 125 -9.99 -5.94 -5.99
CA ILE A 125 -10.76 -7.19 -6.01
C ILE A 125 -10.38 -8.07 -7.20
N LYS A 126 -10.21 -7.51 -8.39
CA LYS A 126 -9.70 -8.25 -9.55
C LYS A 126 -8.32 -8.87 -9.29
N ALA A 127 -7.42 -8.10 -8.69
CA ALA A 127 -6.11 -8.62 -8.30
C ALA A 127 -6.24 -9.75 -7.28
N TRP A 128 -7.09 -9.61 -6.25
CA TRP A 128 -7.32 -10.63 -5.24
C TRP A 128 -7.72 -11.97 -5.86
N PHE A 129 -8.71 -11.98 -6.75
CA PHE A 129 -9.11 -13.19 -7.46
C PHE A 129 -7.98 -13.75 -8.35
N MET A 130 -7.31 -12.89 -9.11
CA MET A 130 -6.24 -13.34 -10.01
C MET A 130 -5.08 -13.97 -9.25
N LEU A 131 -4.68 -13.43 -8.08
CA LEU A 131 -3.62 -14.02 -7.27
C LEU A 131 -4.02 -15.43 -6.77
N HIS A 132 -5.24 -15.63 -6.32
CA HIS A 132 -5.72 -16.95 -5.90
C HIS A 132 -5.72 -17.96 -7.05
N VAL A 133 -6.18 -17.53 -8.23
CA VAL A 133 -6.14 -18.36 -9.44
C VAL A 133 -4.71 -18.76 -9.78
N LEU A 134 -3.80 -17.79 -9.89
CA LEU A 134 -2.42 -18.05 -10.31
C LEU A 134 -1.64 -18.85 -9.26
N MET A 135 -1.87 -18.60 -7.99
CA MET A 135 -1.29 -19.39 -6.90
C MET A 135 -1.56 -20.87 -7.10
N LYS A 136 -2.80 -21.22 -7.41
CA LYS A 136 -3.26 -22.61 -7.53
C LYS A 136 -2.89 -23.18 -8.89
N GLU A 137 -3.23 -22.49 -9.98
CA GLU A 137 -3.00 -22.94 -11.35
C GLU A 137 -1.52 -23.19 -11.65
N LEU A 138 -0.64 -22.35 -11.12
CA LEU A 138 0.81 -22.48 -11.35
C LEU A 138 1.54 -23.26 -10.24
N GLY A 139 0.82 -23.70 -9.21
CA GLY A 139 1.39 -24.41 -8.06
C GLY A 139 2.47 -23.58 -7.35
N LEU A 140 2.24 -22.27 -7.18
CA LEU A 140 3.21 -21.37 -6.54
C LEU A 140 3.22 -21.55 -5.02
N SER A 141 2.05 -21.88 -4.44
CA SER A 141 1.89 -22.23 -3.03
C SER A 141 0.67 -23.15 -2.86
N GLU A 142 0.69 -24.00 -1.83
CA GLU A 142 -0.45 -24.88 -1.51
C GLU A 142 -1.60 -24.13 -0.84
N LYS A 143 -1.26 -23.09 -0.06
CA LYS A 143 -2.21 -22.24 0.68
C LYS A 143 -1.89 -20.79 0.41
N ARG A 144 -2.86 -19.91 0.68
CA ARG A 144 -2.64 -18.47 0.60
C ARG A 144 -1.42 -18.07 1.42
N ASP A 145 -0.46 -17.43 0.77
CA ASP A 145 0.84 -17.05 1.30
C ASP A 145 1.12 -15.54 1.12
N PHE A 146 0.06 -14.78 0.88
CA PHE A 146 0.09 -13.34 0.66
C PHE A 146 -1.04 -12.63 1.39
N MET A 147 -0.88 -11.35 1.65
CA MET A 147 -1.94 -10.50 2.17
C MET A 147 -1.97 -9.13 1.48
N PHE A 148 -3.15 -8.54 1.48
CA PHE A 148 -3.35 -7.14 1.10
C PHE A 148 -3.52 -6.29 2.36
N ASN A 149 -2.93 -5.11 2.32
CA ASN A 149 -3.11 -4.06 3.31
C ASN A 149 -3.68 -2.83 2.62
N MET A 150 -4.88 -2.39 3.00
CA MET A 150 -5.43 -1.17 2.44
C MET A 150 -4.75 0.06 3.03
N SER A 151 -4.72 1.15 2.29
CA SER A 151 -4.17 2.43 2.74
C SER A 151 -5.19 3.53 2.48
N VAL A 152 -5.45 4.35 3.49
CA VAL A 152 -6.36 5.49 3.38
C VAL A 152 -5.73 6.75 3.95
N GLY A 153 -6.09 7.88 3.40
CA GLY A 153 -5.67 9.20 3.87
C GLY A 153 -6.86 10.16 3.85
N TYR A 154 -6.88 11.11 4.72
CA TYR A 154 -7.72 12.29 4.91
C TYR A 154 -7.94 12.55 6.41
N ASP A 155 -8.74 13.58 6.76
CA ASP A 155 -9.22 13.77 8.13
C ASP A 155 -10.29 12.72 8.51
N LEU A 156 -10.61 12.62 9.79
CA LEU A 156 -11.53 11.61 10.29
C LEU A 156 -12.92 11.71 9.63
N GLU A 157 -13.44 12.92 9.43
CA GLU A 157 -14.75 13.13 8.82
C GLU A 157 -14.77 12.69 7.35
N GLY A 158 -13.69 12.97 6.62
CA GLY A 158 -13.53 12.47 5.24
C GLY A 158 -13.43 10.95 5.17
N ILE A 159 -12.70 10.32 6.09
CA ILE A 159 -12.60 8.86 6.19
C ILE A 159 -13.95 8.22 6.55
N LYS A 160 -14.76 8.89 7.37
CA LYS A 160 -16.14 8.46 7.72
C LYS A 160 -17.17 8.76 6.63
N SER A 161 -16.81 9.46 5.56
CA SER A 161 -17.77 9.74 4.48
C SER A 161 -18.32 8.45 3.87
N PRO A 162 -19.57 8.44 3.35
CA PRO A 162 -20.17 7.21 2.79
C PRO A 162 -19.33 6.54 1.72
N LYS A 163 -18.61 7.31 0.89
CA LYS A 163 -17.72 6.80 -0.15
C LYS A 163 -16.54 6.02 0.43
N MET A 164 -15.88 6.59 1.44
CA MET A 164 -14.73 5.98 2.09
C MET A 164 -15.13 4.82 3.00
N ASP A 165 -16.27 4.95 3.67
CA ASP A 165 -16.83 3.88 4.50
C ASP A 165 -17.16 2.66 3.66
N ALA A 166 -17.83 2.84 2.50
CA ALA A 166 -18.14 1.76 1.58
C ALA A 166 -16.87 1.05 1.06
N TYR A 167 -15.79 1.81 0.79
CA TYR A 167 -14.50 1.23 0.43
C TYR A 167 -13.93 0.36 1.56
N ILE A 168 -13.87 0.90 2.77
CA ILE A 168 -13.29 0.18 3.92
C ILE A 168 -14.09 -1.09 4.21
N GLU A 169 -15.42 -1.00 4.28
CA GLU A 169 -16.28 -2.16 4.54
C GLU A 169 -16.21 -3.20 3.41
N GLY A 170 -16.16 -2.75 2.16
CA GLY A 170 -15.98 -3.64 1.02
C GLY A 170 -14.65 -4.40 1.07
N MET A 171 -13.54 -3.75 1.47
CA MET A 171 -12.25 -4.42 1.62
C MET A 171 -12.20 -5.35 2.85
N ARG A 172 -12.98 -5.06 3.89
CA ARG A 172 -13.18 -5.96 5.03
C ARG A 172 -14.01 -7.19 4.68
N ASN A 173 -14.99 -7.02 3.81
CA ASN A 173 -15.82 -8.13 3.29
C ASN A 173 -16.42 -7.77 1.94
N ALA A 174 -15.86 -8.31 0.88
CA ALA A 174 -16.26 -8.03 -0.50
C ALA A 174 -17.45 -8.89 -1.01
N ALA A 175 -17.95 -9.86 -0.26
CA ALA A 175 -18.89 -10.89 -0.71
C ALA A 175 -20.14 -10.36 -1.45
N ASN A 176 -20.64 -9.19 -1.03
CA ASN A 176 -21.90 -8.63 -1.54
C ASN A 176 -21.67 -7.57 -2.64
N THR A 177 -20.44 -7.29 -3.03
CA THR A 177 -20.12 -6.26 -4.02
C THR A 177 -20.28 -6.80 -5.45
N ASP A 178 -20.60 -5.89 -6.38
CA ASP A 178 -20.86 -6.28 -7.77
C ASP A 178 -19.60 -6.83 -8.44
N ILE A 179 -18.43 -6.21 -8.20
CA ILE A 179 -17.16 -6.71 -8.75
C ILE A 179 -16.79 -8.10 -8.22
N TRP A 180 -17.14 -8.43 -6.96
CA TRP A 180 -16.93 -9.77 -6.42
C TRP A 180 -17.76 -10.81 -7.19
N LYS A 181 -19.02 -10.50 -7.43
CA LYS A 181 -19.94 -11.36 -8.20
C LYS A 181 -19.44 -11.50 -9.65
N GLU A 182 -19.08 -10.38 -10.29
CA GLU A 182 -18.53 -10.37 -11.66
C GLU A 182 -17.29 -11.28 -11.77
N CYS A 183 -16.31 -11.12 -10.89
CA CYS A 183 -15.10 -11.96 -10.91
C CYS A 183 -15.44 -13.46 -10.73
N ARG A 184 -16.35 -13.79 -9.82
CA ARG A 184 -16.79 -15.17 -9.65
C ARG A 184 -17.50 -15.74 -10.88
N GLU A 185 -18.39 -14.99 -11.49
CA GLU A 185 -19.11 -15.39 -12.71
C GLU A 185 -18.14 -15.60 -13.88
N VAL A 186 -17.19 -14.72 -14.09
CA VAL A 186 -16.16 -14.85 -15.11
C VAL A 186 -15.33 -16.12 -14.89
N LEU A 187 -14.90 -16.39 -13.65
CA LEU A 187 -14.12 -17.61 -13.36
C LEU A 187 -14.95 -18.89 -13.51
N LEU A 188 -16.21 -18.90 -13.08
CA LEU A 188 -17.10 -20.03 -13.29
C LEU A 188 -17.33 -20.32 -14.77
N SER A 189 -17.54 -19.29 -15.58
CA SER A 189 -17.74 -19.42 -17.02
C SER A 189 -16.50 -19.94 -17.75
N ASN A 190 -15.31 -19.73 -17.17
CA ASN A 190 -14.03 -20.12 -17.74
C ASN A 190 -13.37 -21.29 -16.98
N ILE A 191 -14.06 -21.94 -16.07
CA ILE A 191 -13.47 -22.95 -15.16
C ILE A 191 -12.78 -24.11 -15.89
N ASN A 192 -13.29 -24.50 -17.05
CA ASN A 192 -12.74 -25.57 -17.88
C ASN A 192 -11.42 -25.18 -18.61
N GLN A 193 -10.98 -23.94 -18.52
CA GLN A 193 -9.71 -23.49 -19.10
C GLN A 193 -8.53 -23.70 -18.15
N PHE A 194 -8.80 -24.02 -16.87
CA PHE A 194 -7.79 -24.28 -15.87
C PHE A 194 -7.47 -25.77 -15.77
N THR A 195 -6.23 -26.08 -15.42
CA THR A 195 -5.74 -27.45 -15.20
C THR A 195 -5.79 -27.82 -13.73
N HIS A 196 -5.48 -26.87 -12.85
CA HIS A 196 -5.31 -27.09 -11.42
C HIS A 196 -6.29 -26.27 -10.55
N PHE A 197 -6.74 -25.12 -11.03
CA PHE A 197 -7.71 -24.30 -10.32
C PHE A 197 -9.14 -24.85 -10.55
N THR A 198 -9.84 -25.17 -9.48
CA THR A 198 -11.15 -25.83 -9.51
C THR A 198 -12.26 -24.90 -9.01
N ARG A 199 -13.51 -25.38 -9.12
CA ARG A 199 -14.67 -24.70 -8.54
C ARG A 199 -14.59 -24.64 -7.02
N GLU A 200 -14.10 -25.69 -6.39
CA GLU A 200 -13.90 -25.75 -4.95
C GLU A 200 -12.88 -24.70 -4.50
N ASP A 201 -11.79 -24.53 -5.26
CA ASP A 201 -10.82 -23.47 -4.98
C ASP A 201 -11.45 -22.08 -5.08
N LEU A 202 -12.31 -21.84 -6.08
CA LEU A 202 -13.05 -20.59 -6.22
C LEU A 202 -13.98 -20.33 -5.03
N ASP A 203 -14.68 -21.36 -4.55
CA ASP A 203 -15.60 -21.24 -3.42
C ASP A 203 -14.87 -21.00 -2.08
N MET A 204 -13.60 -21.39 -2.01
CA MET A 204 -12.73 -21.17 -0.85
C MET A 204 -12.05 -19.78 -0.82
N ILE A 205 -12.17 -18.96 -1.87
CA ILE A 205 -11.62 -17.62 -1.85
C ILE A 205 -12.32 -16.78 -0.77
N SER A 206 -11.53 -16.33 0.21
CA SER A 206 -12.05 -15.51 1.32
C SER A 206 -12.52 -14.15 0.83
N PRO A 207 -13.73 -13.70 1.21
CA PRO A 207 -14.18 -12.34 0.93
C PRO A 207 -13.53 -11.29 1.83
N VAL A 208 -12.78 -11.67 2.85
CA VAL A 208 -11.97 -10.78 3.67
C VAL A 208 -10.68 -10.49 2.90
N VAL A 209 -10.62 -9.32 2.25
CA VAL A 209 -9.52 -8.94 1.36
C VAL A 209 -8.40 -8.27 2.13
N CYS A 210 -8.73 -7.34 3.03
CA CYS A 210 -7.75 -6.65 3.87
C CYS A 210 -8.10 -6.80 5.35
N PRO A 211 -7.28 -7.50 6.14
CA PRO A 211 -7.42 -7.56 7.59
C PRO A 211 -6.81 -6.34 8.28
N SER A 212 -6.10 -5.48 7.55
CA SER A 212 -5.33 -4.37 8.07
C SER A 212 -5.42 -3.12 7.20
N ILE A 213 -5.09 -1.99 7.80
CA ILE A 213 -5.17 -0.66 7.19
C ILE A 213 -3.97 0.21 7.57
N THR A 214 -3.43 0.95 6.60
CA THR A 214 -2.46 2.02 6.85
C THR A 214 -3.16 3.37 6.88
N LEU A 215 -3.00 4.10 7.97
CA LEU A 215 -3.33 5.52 8.05
C LEU A 215 -2.21 6.34 7.42
N SER A 216 -2.51 7.01 6.33
CA SER A 216 -1.60 7.91 5.61
C SER A 216 -2.07 9.35 5.77
N THR A 217 -1.52 10.07 6.75
CA THR A 217 -1.81 11.49 6.98
C THR A 217 -0.86 12.38 6.18
N LEU A 218 -1.31 13.60 5.90
CA LEU A 218 -0.47 14.65 5.33
C LEU A 218 0.54 15.18 6.36
N HIS A 219 1.58 15.85 5.87
CA HIS A 219 2.46 16.65 6.72
C HIS A 219 1.63 17.75 7.45
N GLY A 220 1.99 18.05 8.69
CA GLY A 220 1.25 19.00 9.52
C GLY A 220 -0.03 18.47 10.16
N CYS A 221 -0.39 17.19 9.98
CA CYS A 221 -1.55 16.61 10.66
C CYS A 221 -1.32 16.59 12.17
N PRO A 222 -2.23 17.17 13.00
CA PRO A 222 -2.07 17.19 14.45
C PRO A 222 -2.01 15.78 15.07
N PRO A 223 -1.17 15.56 16.11
CA PRO A 223 -1.06 14.26 16.77
C PRO A 223 -2.39 13.70 17.24
N GLN A 224 -3.27 14.56 17.76
CA GLN A 224 -4.59 14.17 18.28
C GLN A 224 -5.51 13.66 17.15
N GLU A 225 -5.39 14.22 15.95
CA GLU A 225 -6.17 13.77 14.80
C GLU A 225 -5.66 12.41 14.31
N ILE A 226 -4.36 12.21 14.24
CA ILE A 226 -3.75 10.90 13.90
C ILE A 226 -4.26 9.83 14.88
N GLU A 227 -4.22 10.12 16.17
CA GLU A 227 -4.67 9.20 17.21
C GLU A 227 -6.19 8.92 17.14
N ARG A 228 -7.01 9.94 16.84
CA ARG A 228 -8.47 9.78 16.66
C ARG A 228 -8.79 8.85 15.50
N ILE A 229 -8.12 9.01 14.36
CA ILE A 229 -8.31 8.15 13.20
C ILE A 229 -7.84 6.72 13.48
N ALA A 230 -6.67 6.54 14.08
CA ALA A 230 -6.18 5.21 14.46
C ALA A 230 -7.12 4.50 15.46
N ASN A 231 -7.65 5.24 16.45
CA ASN A 231 -8.68 4.74 17.37
C ASN A 231 -9.95 4.30 16.64
N TYR A 232 -10.39 5.04 15.62
CA TYR A 232 -11.55 4.67 14.79
C TYR A 232 -11.32 3.34 14.07
N PHE A 233 -10.15 3.14 13.46
CA PHE A 233 -9.85 1.87 12.80
C PHE A 233 -9.80 0.70 13.78
N LEU A 234 -9.20 0.88 14.93
CA LEU A 234 -9.10 -0.17 15.95
C LEU A 234 -10.47 -0.47 16.57
N LYS A 235 -11.20 0.57 17.04
CA LYS A 235 -12.43 0.38 17.82
C LYS A 235 -13.65 0.09 16.96
N GLU A 236 -13.87 0.87 15.91
CA GLU A 236 -15.08 0.79 15.10
C GLU A 236 -14.92 -0.19 13.92
N LYS A 237 -13.79 -0.14 13.23
CA LYS A 237 -13.53 -0.98 12.06
C LYS A 237 -12.92 -2.34 12.39
N LYS A 238 -12.37 -2.52 13.59
CA LYS A 238 -11.73 -3.78 14.03
C LYS A 238 -10.63 -4.24 13.08
N LEU A 239 -9.76 -3.33 12.66
CA LEU A 239 -8.66 -3.58 11.75
C LEU A 239 -7.31 -3.44 12.46
N HIS A 240 -6.38 -4.34 12.17
CA HIS A 240 -4.97 -4.09 12.46
C HIS A 240 -4.56 -2.80 11.77
N THR A 241 -3.78 -1.94 12.46
CA THR A 241 -3.57 -0.58 11.96
C THR A 241 -2.08 -0.24 11.90
N PHE A 242 -1.63 0.25 10.74
CA PHE A 242 -0.34 0.92 10.60
C PHE A 242 -0.52 2.44 10.62
N VAL A 243 0.35 3.14 11.32
CA VAL A 243 0.44 4.60 11.23
C VAL A 243 1.68 4.98 10.43
N LYS A 244 1.47 5.68 9.32
CA LYS A 244 2.57 6.17 8.49
C LYS A 244 3.24 7.36 9.16
N MET A 245 4.54 7.25 9.40
CA MET A 245 5.34 8.25 10.10
C MET A 245 6.15 9.10 9.14
N ASN A 246 6.38 10.36 9.52
CA ASN A 246 7.18 11.31 8.74
C ASN A 246 8.68 11.20 9.09
N PRO A 247 9.59 11.35 8.12
CA PRO A 247 11.03 11.36 8.40
C PRO A 247 11.47 12.58 9.24
N THR A 248 10.63 13.62 9.31
CA THR A 248 10.81 14.80 10.18
C THR A 248 10.91 14.46 11.68
N LEU A 249 10.42 13.28 12.11
CA LEU A 249 10.59 12.75 13.46
C LEU A 249 12.07 12.58 13.89
N LEU A 250 12.99 12.54 12.94
CA LEU A 250 14.43 12.49 13.22
C LEU A 250 15.02 13.84 13.67
N GLY A 251 14.31 14.94 13.39
CA GLY A 251 14.76 16.31 13.58
C GLY A 251 15.61 16.84 12.41
N GLU A 252 15.52 18.14 12.16
CA GLU A 252 16.12 18.78 10.98
C GLU A 252 17.64 18.58 10.90
N LYS A 253 18.34 18.78 12.03
CA LYS A 253 19.79 18.62 12.08
C LYS A 253 20.23 17.20 11.71
N PHE A 254 19.59 16.17 12.24
CA PHE A 254 19.93 14.79 11.91
C PHE A 254 19.68 14.47 10.43
N VAL A 255 18.54 14.94 9.90
CA VAL A 255 18.20 14.75 8.49
C VAL A 255 19.23 15.44 7.61
N ARG A 256 19.60 16.69 7.92
CA ARG A 256 20.61 17.44 7.16
C ARG A 256 21.97 16.75 7.17
N ASP A 257 22.47 16.42 8.36
CA ASP A 257 23.76 15.75 8.51
C ASP A 257 23.80 14.41 7.74
N THR A 258 22.70 13.66 7.76
CA THR A 258 22.60 12.38 7.03
C THR A 258 22.62 12.58 5.52
N LEU A 259 21.85 13.52 4.99
CA LEU A 259 21.82 13.81 3.57
C LEU A 259 23.17 14.33 3.07
N ASP A 260 23.84 15.18 3.84
CA ASP A 260 25.17 15.69 3.52
C ASP A 260 26.20 14.54 3.46
N ALA A 261 26.18 13.65 4.43
CA ALA A 261 27.07 12.48 4.47
C ALA A 261 26.85 11.53 3.29
N MET A 262 25.64 11.50 2.73
CA MET A 262 25.27 10.69 1.56
C MET A 262 25.55 11.39 0.23
N GLY A 263 26.03 12.64 0.23
CA GLY A 263 26.28 13.43 -0.97
C GLY A 263 25.07 14.20 -1.50
N TYR A 264 23.98 14.28 -0.75
CA TYR A 264 22.77 15.03 -1.11
C TYR A 264 22.73 16.44 -0.48
N GLY A 265 23.89 17.08 -0.32
CA GLY A 265 24.01 18.43 0.23
C GLY A 265 23.29 19.52 -0.57
N TYR A 266 23.00 19.26 -1.84
CA TYR A 266 22.26 20.16 -2.72
C TYR A 266 20.75 20.20 -2.44
N ILE A 267 20.20 19.23 -1.71
CA ILE A 267 18.78 19.21 -1.35
C ILE A 267 18.50 20.25 -0.29
N THR A 268 17.52 21.11 -0.51
CA THR A 268 17.13 22.15 0.44
C THR A 268 15.91 21.72 1.24
N LEU A 269 16.09 21.51 2.54
CA LEU A 269 15.02 21.15 3.46
C LEU A 269 14.04 22.33 3.66
N ASN A 270 12.77 22.01 3.89
CA ASN A 270 11.79 22.96 4.39
C ASN A 270 11.66 22.84 5.91
N GLY A 271 12.30 23.75 6.66
CA GLY A 271 12.31 23.75 8.13
C GLY A 271 10.92 23.83 8.78
N HIS A 272 9.92 24.36 8.06
CA HIS A 272 8.54 24.47 8.55
C HIS A 272 7.97 23.10 8.97
N HIS A 273 8.20 22.07 8.17
CA HIS A 273 7.68 20.73 8.47
C HIS A 273 8.32 20.12 9.72
N PHE A 274 9.59 20.40 10.02
CA PHE A 274 10.24 19.90 11.24
C PHE A 274 9.68 20.51 12.53
N ILE A 275 9.05 21.66 12.45
CA ILE A 275 8.43 22.35 13.59
C ILE A 275 6.97 21.93 13.76
N HIS A 276 6.23 21.76 12.65
CA HIS A 276 4.79 21.59 12.68
C HIS A 276 4.32 20.14 12.55
N ASP A 277 5.16 19.22 12.04
CA ASP A 277 4.85 17.80 12.01
C ASP A 277 4.87 17.20 13.44
N LEU A 278 4.29 16.02 13.57
CA LEU A 278 4.35 15.20 14.78
C LEU A 278 5.79 15.10 15.30
N GLN A 279 6.01 15.42 16.59
CA GLN A 279 7.31 15.33 17.22
C GLN A 279 7.57 13.93 17.78
N PHE A 280 8.83 13.49 17.83
CA PHE A 280 9.19 12.13 18.26
C PHE A 280 8.66 11.74 19.66
N PRO A 281 8.77 12.56 20.72
CA PRO A 281 8.21 12.21 22.03
C PRO A 281 6.68 12.00 21.99
N ASP A 282 5.97 12.83 21.24
CA ASP A 282 4.51 12.74 21.09
C ASP A 282 4.11 11.49 20.28
N ALA A 283 4.88 11.16 19.22
CA ALA A 283 4.70 9.94 18.45
C ALA A 283 4.85 8.69 19.33
N VAL A 284 5.88 8.63 20.17
CA VAL A 284 6.11 7.53 21.09
C VAL A 284 4.97 7.42 22.11
N ALA A 285 4.55 8.53 22.71
CA ALA A 285 3.45 8.54 23.67
C ALA A 285 2.12 8.07 23.03
N MET A 286 1.80 8.55 21.84
CA MET A 286 0.64 8.14 21.06
C MET A 286 0.69 6.64 20.73
N LEU A 287 1.80 6.15 20.19
CA LEU A 287 1.96 4.74 19.84
C LEU A 287 1.85 3.82 21.06
N LYS A 288 2.34 4.21 22.23
CA LYS A 288 2.17 3.44 23.48
C LYS A 288 0.69 3.31 23.85
N ARG A 289 -0.10 4.39 23.76
CA ARG A 289 -1.55 4.35 24.00
C ARG A 289 -2.29 3.48 22.99
N LEU A 290 -2.00 3.67 21.71
CA LEU A 290 -2.62 2.87 20.63
C LEU A 290 -2.28 1.39 20.76
N LYS A 291 -1.04 1.06 21.17
CA LYS A 291 -0.62 -0.33 21.38
C LYS A 291 -1.35 -0.99 22.55
N ALA A 292 -1.55 -0.26 23.65
CA ALA A 292 -2.35 -0.75 24.77
C ALA A 292 -3.79 -1.04 24.34
N LEU A 293 -4.42 -0.11 23.61
CA LEU A 293 -5.77 -0.28 23.09
C LEU A 293 -5.87 -1.45 22.11
N ALA A 294 -4.93 -1.59 21.18
CA ALA A 294 -4.93 -2.68 20.20
C ALA A 294 -4.90 -4.05 20.92
N ARG A 295 -4.05 -4.20 21.95
CA ARG A 295 -4.00 -5.42 22.76
C ARG A 295 -5.34 -5.74 23.45
N GLU A 296 -6.01 -4.74 24.02
CA GLU A 296 -7.35 -4.90 24.63
C GLU A 296 -8.39 -5.41 23.62
N LEU A 297 -8.23 -5.06 22.33
CA LEU A 297 -9.13 -5.42 21.25
C LEU A 297 -8.72 -6.71 20.50
N ASN A 298 -7.64 -7.38 20.92
CA ASN A 298 -6.98 -8.48 20.19
C ASN A 298 -6.60 -8.09 18.75
N LEU A 299 -6.12 -6.87 18.60
CA LEU A 299 -5.59 -6.31 17.36
C LEU A 299 -4.12 -5.91 17.57
N GLU A 300 -3.47 -5.58 16.49
CA GLU A 300 -2.09 -5.13 16.49
C GLU A 300 -1.97 -3.75 15.84
N ILE A 301 -0.95 -3.02 16.26
CA ILE A 301 -0.58 -1.74 15.67
C ILE A 301 0.88 -1.78 15.26
N GLY A 302 1.16 -1.17 14.13
CA GLY A 302 2.49 -1.00 13.60
C GLY A 302 2.72 0.41 13.05
N VAL A 303 3.89 0.61 12.49
CA VAL A 303 4.26 1.85 11.82
C VAL A 303 4.71 1.56 10.39
N LYS A 304 4.34 2.44 9.49
CA LYS A 304 4.91 2.49 8.16
C LYS A 304 6.01 3.55 8.11
N LEU A 305 7.21 3.16 7.73
CA LEU A 305 8.37 4.04 7.64
C LEU A 305 8.86 4.13 6.19
N THR A 306 8.87 5.31 5.57
CA THR A 306 8.37 6.58 6.07
C THR A 306 7.40 7.20 5.07
N ASN A 307 6.79 8.34 5.41
CA ASN A 307 6.29 9.25 4.40
C ASN A 307 7.45 9.81 3.58
N THR A 308 7.16 10.47 2.48
CA THR A 308 8.14 11.26 1.72
C THR A 308 8.61 12.46 2.52
N LEU A 309 9.78 13.01 2.21
CA LEU A 309 10.31 14.22 2.86
C LEU A 309 10.00 15.45 2.01
N PRO A 310 9.29 16.46 2.53
CA PRO A 310 9.09 17.73 1.84
C PRO A 310 10.41 18.49 1.69
N VAL A 311 10.73 18.91 0.47
CA VAL A 311 11.93 19.67 0.13
C VAL A 311 11.58 20.81 -0.82
N LYS A 312 12.39 21.88 -0.84
CA LYS A 312 12.13 23.04 -1.71
C LYS A 312 12.52 22.72 -3.15
N ILE A 313 11.73 23.22 -4.09
CA ILE A 313 12.07 23.24 -5.52
C ILE A 313 12.95 24.44 -5.76
N LEU A 314 14.15 24.24 -6.31
CA LEU A 314 15.11 25.31 -6.59
C LEU A 314 15.38 25.52 -8.09
N ASN A 315 15.32 24.44 -8.88
CA ASN A 315 15.71 24.45 -10.29
C ASN A 315 14.54 24.11 -11.23
N GLN A 316 13.31 24.34 -10.80
CA GLN A 316 12.10 24.03 -11.57
C GLN A 316 12.00 22.53 -11.97
N GLU A 317 12.47 21.63 -11.11
CA GLU A 317 12.40 20.18 -11.33
C GLU A 317 10.96 19.72 -11.51
N LEU A 318 10.05 20.33 -10.73
CA LEU A 318 8.61 20.12 -10.77
C LEU A 318 7.89 21.46 -10.61
N PRO A 319 6.60 21.55 -10.97
CA PRO A 319 5.78 22.74 -10.71
C PRO A 319 5.57 22.99 -9.21
N GLY A 320 5.54 24.27 -8.81
CA GLY A 320 5.27 24.69 -7.42
C GLY A 320 6.53 25.16 -6.69
N GLU A 321 6.46 25.20 -5.36
CA GLU A 321 7.54 25.66 -4.49
C GLU A 321 8.16 24.52 -3.68
N GLU A 322 7.43 23.41 -3.56
CA GLU A 322 7.79 22.25 -2.76
C GLU A 322 7.52 20.94 -3.52
N MET A 323 8.37 19.97 -3.31
CA MET A 323 8.23 18.62 -3.81
C MET A 323 8.52 17.60 -2.69
N TYR A 324 8.05 16.38 -2.88
CA TYR A 324 8.19 15.30 -1.90
C TYR A 324 9.26 14.31 -2.36
N MET A 325 10.36 14.26 -1.60
CA MET A 325 11.49 13.39 -1.87
C MET A 325 11.24 11.96 -1.38
N SER A 326 11.60 10.99 -2.21
CA SER A 326 11.58 9.55 -1.91
C SER A 326 12.80 8.86 -2.54
N GLY A 327 12.76 7.54 -2.70
CA GLY A 327 13.83 6.80 -3.35
C GLY A 327 15.07 6.60 -2.47
N ARG A 328 16.26 6.55 -3.08
CA ARG A 328 17.52 6.23 -2.42
C ARG A 328 17.88 7.21 -1.30
N SER A 329 17.65 8.48 -1.49
CA SER A 329 17.94 9.52 -0.51
C SER A 329 17.13 9.38 0.80
N LEU A 330 15.94 8.79 0.72
CA LEU A 330 15.08 8.55 1.89
C LEU A 330 15.47 7.28 2.68
N TYR A 331 16.21 6.35 2.08
CA TYR A 331 16.49 5.04 2.66
C TYR A 331 17.17 5.13 4.04
N ALA A 332 18.27 5.89 4.14
CA ALA A 332 19.00 6.01 5.40
C ALA A 332 18.17 6.66 6.52
N LEU A 333 17.31 7.62 6.17
CA LEU A 333 16.39 8.26 7.11
C LEU A 333 15.34 7.25 7.61
N SER A 334 14.77 6.45 6.72
CA SER A 334 13.78 5.42 7.09
C SER A 334 14.37 4.36 8.01
N ILE A 335 15.58 3.86 7.71
CA ILE A 335 16.27 2.88 8.56
C ILE A 335 16.67 3.48 9.92
N SER A 336 17.11 4.74 9.93
CA SER A 336 17.45 5.43 11.18
C SER A 336 16.24 5.60 12.10
N LEU A 337 15.09 5.96 11.51
CA LEU A 337 13.84 6.06 12.27
C LEU A 337 13.37 4.69 12.75
N ALA A 338 13.49 3.64 11.94
CA ALA A 338 13.21 2.27 12.34
C ALA A 338 14.06 1.85 13.56
N SER A 339 15.37 2.10 13.51
CA SER A 339 16.27 1.81 14.63
C SER A 339 15.90 2.58 15.90
N LYS A 340 15.52 3.85 15.76
CA LYS A 340 15.13 4.71 16.90
C LYS A 340 13.85 4.21 17.56
N LEU A 341 12.83 3.85 16.76
CA LEU A 341 11.58 3.28 17.25
C LEU A 341 11.77 1.87 17.84
N ALA A 342 12.57 1.02 17.18
CA ALA A 342 12.86 -0.32 17.69
C ALA A 342 13.49 -0.28 19.09
N LYS A 343 14.40 0.66 19.35
CA LYS A 343 14.97 0.87 20.70
C LYS A 343 13.92 1.31 21.70
N GLU A 344 13.03 2.23 21.33
CA GLU A 344 12.00 2.78 22.21
C GLU A 344 10.94 1.74 22.59
N PHE A 345 10.66 0.79 21.70
CA PHE A 345 9.66 -0.26 21.89
C PHE A 345 10.26 -1.65 22.15
N ASN A 346 11.58 -1.76 22.36
CA ASN A 346 12.29 -3.03 22.56
C ASN A 346 12.00 -4.06 21.45
N GLY A 347 11.88 -3.60 20.21
CA GLY A 347 11.53 -4.43 19.04
C GLY A 347 10.07 -4.89 18.98
N ASP A 348 9.23 -4.52 19.96
CA ASP A 348 7.83 -4.92 20.04
C ASP A 348 6.89 -3.88 19.37
N LEU A 349 7.17 -3.58 18.08
CA LEU A 349 6.35 -2.75 17.21
C LEU A 349 6.50 -3.26 15.77
N HIS A 350 5.35 -3.50 15.10
CA HIS A 350 5.33 -3.94 13.70
C HIS A 350 5.67 -2.81 12.72
#